data_1f3984b273c5eceb573bfee32f065804
#
_entry.id   1f3984b273c5eceb573bfee32f065804
#
_cell.length_a   1.000
_cell.length_b   1.000
_cell.length_c   1.000
_cell.angle_alpha   90.00
_cell.angle_beta   90.00
_cell.angle_gamma   90.00
#
_symmetry.space_group_name_H-M   'P 1'
#
loop_
_entity.id
_entity.type
_entity.pdbx_description
1 polymer ?
#
loop_
_entity_poly.entity_id
_entity_poly.type
_entity_poly.pdbx_seq_one_letter_code
_entity_poly.pdbx_strand_id
1 'polypeptide(L)'
;MASMKEGKLLLNMALPMIASMLVQALYNIVDSFYVAKVSENAVTALGLAFPVQNMLIGFATGIAVGVNSLFSRSLGAGDREEVDRCSGNGITLAFLASLLFVLFGLFGAHPFFAVQSDIADIVNGGTSYVSICCVFSMGIFFEVLFERMLQASGRTLFTMITQGLGAVLNIVLDPMFIFGYGFFPELGIAGAAVATVIGQWAAAILALIFNLIFNKDVRIRLTALRLRRNTVKQILVVGVPSTIMMAIS
;
A
#
# COMPACT_ATOMS: atom_id res chain seq x y z
N MET A 1 -11.11 -6.58 24.56
CA MET A 1 -11.63 -7.53 23.55
C MET A 1 -12.17 -8.81 24.20
N ALA A 2 -11.47 -9.43 25.11
CA ALA A 2 -11.90 -10.72 25.72
C ALA A 2 -13.27 -10.72 26.44
N SER A 3 -13.88 -9.57 26.72
CA SER A 3 -15.17 -9.45 27.43
C SER A 3 -16.36 -9.05 26.53
N MET A 4 -16.14 -8.85 25.23
CA MET A 4 -17.21 -8.46 24.29
C MET A 4 -17.87 -9.70 23.69
N LYS A 5 -19.22 -9.63 23.50
CA LYS A 5 -19.94 -10.68 22.74
C LYS A 5 -19.37 -10.73 21.30
N GLU A 6 -19.17 -11.92 20.77
CA GLU A 6 -18.53 -12.18 19.47
C GLU A 6 -19.13 -11.37 18.32
N GLY A 7 -20.46 -11.28 18.23
CA GLY A 7 -21.14 -10.49 17.20
C GLY A 7 -20.85 -8.98 17.28
N LYS A 8 -20.74 -8.40 18.49
CA LYS A 8 -20.41 -6.99 18.67
C LYS A 8 -18.94 -6.72 18.34
N LEU A 9 -18.05 -7.68 18.67
CA LEU A 9 -16.65 -7.60 18.32
C LEU A 9 -16.45 -7.63 16.80
N LEU A 10 -17.12 -8.56 16.11
CA LEU A 10 -17.10 -8.66 14.64
C LEU A 10 -17.59 -7.36 13.98
N LEU A 11 -18.72 -6.82 14.41
CA LEU A 11 -19.23 -5.56 13.85
C LEU A 11 -18.27 -4.38 14.06
N ASN A 12 -17.70 -4.25 15.25
CA ASN A 12 -16.75 -3.17 15.55
C ASN A 12 -15.46 -3.25 14.72
N MET A 13 -15.07 -4.44 14.29
CA MET A 13 -13.89 -4.63 13.41
C MET A 13 -14.26 -4.54 11.93
N ALA A 14 -15.40 -5.11 11.53
CA ALA A 14 -15.80 -5.18 10.13
C ALA A 14 -16.28 -3.84 9.58
N LEU A 15 -17.06 -3.05 10.34
CA LEU A 15 -17.59 -1.77 9.86
C LEU A 15 -16.50 -0.77 9.43
N PRO A 16 -15.44 -0.53 10.22
CA PRO A 16 -14.35 0.35 9.76
C PRO A 16 -13.64 -0.19 8.53
N MET A 17 -13.47 -1.52 8.41
CA MET A 17 -12.83 -2.13 7.24
C MET A 17 -13.69 -2.00 5.98
N ILE A 18 -15.00 -2.21 6.09
CA ILE A 18 -15.94 -2.01 4.98
C ILE A 18 -15.94 -0.54 4.55
N ALA A 19 -15.98 0.39 5.49
CA ALA A 19 -15.92 1.82 5.20
C ALA A 19 -14.62 2.18 4.46
N SER A 20 -13.48 1.64 4.89
CA SER A 20 -12.19 1.82 4.22
C SER A 20 -12.22 1.31 2.78
N MET A 21 -12.76 0.11 2.55
CA MET A 21 -12.88 -0.47 1.20
C MET A 21 -13.77 0.38 0.30
N LEU A 22 -14.89 0.93 0.82
CA LEU A 22 -15.74 1.84 0.07
C LEU A 22 -15.03 3.13 -0.31
N VAL A 23 -14.30 3.73 0.63
CA VAL A 23 -13.51 4.93 0.38
C VAL A 23 -12.43 4.66 -0.67
N GLN A 24 -11.77 3.50 -0.59
CA GLN A 24 -10.77 3.08 -1.58
C GLN A 24 -11.37 2.86 -2.98
N ALA A 25 -12.55 2.25 -3.06
CA ALA A 25 -13.26 2.10 -4.34
C ALA A 25 -13.66 3.46 -4.93
N LEU A 26 -14.13 4.38 -4.10
CA LEU A 26 -14.50 5.72 -4.53
C LEU A 26 -13.30 6.50 -5.09
N TYR A 27 -12.16 6.49 -4.40
CA TYR A 27 -11.01 7.23 -4.89
C TYR A 27 -10.49 6.64 -6.20
N ASN A 28 -10.48 5.32 -6.39
CA ASN A 28 -10.09 4.68 -7.65
C ASN A 28 -10.99 5.12 -8.83
N ILE A 29 -12.30 5.26 -8.58
CA ILE A 29 -13.24 5.77 -9.58
C ILE A 29 -12.93 7.23 -9.92
N VAL A 30 -12.67 8.06 -8.91
CA VAL A 30 -12.38 9.49 -9.08
C VAL A 30 -11.06 9.70 -9.83
N ASP A 31 -10.00 8.96 -9.46
CA ASP A 31 -8.70 9.00 -10.15
C ASP A 31 -8.87 8.61 -11.63
N SER A 32 -9.54 7.49 -11.93
CA SER A 32 -9.83 7.07 -13.30
C SER A 32 -10.64 8.11 -14.09
N PHE A 33 -11.57 8.79 -13.43
CA PHE A 33 -12.37 9.85 -14.06
C PHE A 33 -11.53 11.08 -14.42
N TYR A 34 -10.60 11.48 -13.55
CA TYR A 34 -9.69 12.60 -13.87
C TYR A 34 -8.70 12.23 -14.97
N VAL A 35 -8.12 11.04 -14.94
CA VAL A 35 -7.21 10.57 -16.00
C VAL A 35 -7.93 10.48 -17.36
N ALA A 36 -9.21 10.04 -17.38
CA ALA A 36 -10.00 9.99 -18.58
C ALA A 36 -10.25 11.37 -19.24
N LYS A 37 -10.15 12.45 -18.46
CA LYS A 37 -10.26 13.81 -19.00
C LYS A 37 -8.97 14.34 -19.64
N VAL A 38 -7.83 13.68 -19.43
CA VAL A 38 -6.55 14.10 -20.02
C VAL A 38 -6.51 13.73 -21.49
N SER A 39 -6.67 12.44 -21.82
CA SER A 39 -6.73 11.94 -23.20
C SER A 39 -7.11 10.44 -23.22
N GLU A 40 -7.53 9.92 -24.39
CA GLU A 40 -7.74 8.48 -24.60
C GLU A 40 -6.43 7.69 -24.45
N ASN A 41 -5.30 8.26 -24.89
CA ASN A 41 -3.98 7.66 -24.71
C ASN A 41 -3.60 7.54 -23.22
N ALA A 42 -4.05 8.50 -22.38
CA ALA A 42 -3.84 8.48 -20.94
C ALA A 42 -4.54 7.29 -20.28
N VAL A 43 -5.79 7.04 -20.66
CA VAL A 43 -6.57 5.90 -20.16
C VAL A 43 -5.93 4.58 -20.59
N THR A 44 -5.49 4.50 -21.84
CA THR A 44 -4.80 3.32 -22.39
C THR A 44 -3.49 3.07 -21.63
N ALA A 45 -2.68 4.10 -21.40
CA ALA A 45 -1.44 4.00 -20.64
C ALA A 45 -1.68 3.51 -19.20
N LEU A 46 -2.74 4.03 -18.53
CA LEU A 46 -3.12 3.59 -17.18
C LEU A 46 -3.59 2.11 -17.18
N GLY A 47 -4.37 1.72 -18.20
CA GLY A 47 -4.81 0.33 -18.36
C GLY A 47 -3.63 -0.64 -18.54
N LEU A 48 -2.61 -0.25 -19.32
CA LEU A 48 -1.38 -1.03 -19.50
C LEU A 48 -0.50 -1.03 -18.25
N ALA A 49 -0.59 -0.02 -17.38
CA ALA A 49 0.10 0.04 -16.09
C ALA A 49 -0.52 -0.87 -15.02
N PHE A 50 -1.80 -1.22 -15.15
CA PHE A 50 -2.57 -1.95 -14.16
C PHE A 50 -1.95 -3.27 -13.70
N PRO A 51 -1.38 -4.15 -14.56
CA PRO A 51 -0.69 -5.36 -14.12
C PRO A 51 0.49 -5.09 -13.17
N VAL A 52 1.27 -4.04 -13.43
CA VAL A 52 2.41 -3.67 -12.58
C VAL A 52 1.92 -3.15 -11.23
N GLN A 53 0.87 -2.33 -11.22
CA GLN A 53 0.25 -1.87 -9.98
C GLN A 53 -0.31 -3.02 -9.15
N ASN A 54 -1.02 -3.96 -9.79
CA ASN A 54 -1.53 -5.15 -9.08
C ASN A 54 -0.42 -6.00 -8.51
N MET A 55 0.69 -6.19 -9.21
CA MET A 55 1.86 -6.86 -8.66
C MET A 55 2.41 -6.11 -7.45
N LEU A 56 2.58 -4.80 -7.54
CA LEU A 56 3.10 -3.97 -6.45
C LEU A 56 2.21 -4.08 -5.21
N ILE A 57 0.90 -3.89 -5.37
CA ILE A 57 -0.11 -4.02 -4.30
C ILE A 57 -0.12 -5.46 -3.75
N GLY A 58 -0.05 -6.46 -4.63
CA GLY A 58 -0.03 -7.87 -4.27
C GLY A 58 1.16 -8.24 -3.39
N PHE A 59 2.37 -7.77 -3.72
CA PHE A 59 3.57 -7.98 -2.91
C PHE A 59 3.48 -7.26 -1.55
N ALA A 60 3.06 -6.00 -1.55
CA ALA A 60 2.87 -5.24 -0.31
C ALA A 60 1.85 -5.92 0.62
N THR A 61 0.69 -6.29 0.07
CA THR A 61 -0.38 -6.97 0.81
C THR A 61 0.04 -8.36 1.27
N GLY A 62 0.72 -9.14 0.43
CA GLY A 62 1.18 -10.47 0.79
C GLY A 62 2.11 -10.47 2.00
N ILE A 63 3.13 -9.61 2.00
CA ILE A 63 4.03 -9.45 3.16
C ILE A 63 3.22 -9.02 4.38
N ALA A 64 2.35 -8.03 4.24
CA ALA A 64 1.58 -7.49 5.35
C ALA A 64 0.55 -8.49 5.93
N VAL A 65 -0.06 -9.35 5.11
CA VAL A 65 -0.95 -10.45 5.55
C VAL A 65 -0.15 -11.51 6.29
N GLY A 66 1.05 -11.86 5.80
CA GLY A 66 1.96 -12.77 6.50
C GLY A 66 2.34 -12.25 7.89
N VAL A 67 2.69 -10.96 7.98
CA VAL A 67 2.97 -10.29 9.25
C VAL A 67 1.74 -10.28 10.15
N ASN A 68 0.56 -9.90 9.63
CA ASN A 68 -0.69 -9.88 10.41
C ASN A 68 -1.00 -11.24 11.03
N SER A 69 -0.87 -12.32 10.25
CA SER A 69 -1.14 -13.69 10.71
C SER A 69 -0.22 -14.11 11.87
N LEU A 70 1.09 -13.93 11.69
CA LEU A 70 2.07 -14.29 12.73
C LEU A 70 1.93 -13.39 13.96
N PHE A 71 1.77 -12.09 13.75
CA PHE A 71 1.58 -11.09 14.79
C PHE A 71 0.35 -11.40 15.67
N SER A 72 -0.81 -11.61 15.05
CA SER A 72 -2.06 -11.90 15.77
C SER A 72 -1.96 -13.19 16.59
N ARG A 73 -1.33 -14.23 16.03
CA ARG A 73 -1.09 -15.51 16.72
C ARG A 73 -0.15 -15.33 17.92
N SER A 74 0.97 -14.62 17.73
CA SER A 74 1.94 -14.39 18.80
C SER A 74 1.38 -13.50 19.91
N LEU A 75 0.58 -12.48 19.51
CA LEU A 75 -0.12 -11.62 20.48
C LEU A 75 -1.13 -12.41 21.31
N GLY A 76 -1.90 -13.30 20.66
CA GLY A 76 -2.85 -14.17 21.34
C GLY A 76 -2.17 -15.18 22.28
N ALA A 77 -0.96 -15.64 21.96
CA ALA A 77 -0.14 -16.51 22.80
C ALA A 77 0.58 -15.76 23.94
N GLY A 78 0.55 -14.42 23.94
CA GLY A 78 1.27 -13.60 24.91
C GLY A 78 2.77 -13.47 24.66
N ASP A 79 3.27 -13.96 23.52
CA ASP A 79 4.68 -13.91 23.13
C ASP A 79 5.03 -12.52 22.51
N ARG A 80 5.31 -11.58 23.40
CA ARG A 80 5.66 -10.21 23.00
C ARG A 80 6.99 -10.13 22.26
N GLU A 81 7.91 -11.04 22.53
CA GLU A 81 9.20 -11.03 21.85
C GLU A 81 9.05 -11.41 20.38
N GLU A 82 8.21 -12.41 20.06
CA GLU A 82 7.91 -12.77 18.68
C GLU A 82 7.06 -11.70 17.97
N VAL A 83 6.18 -10.99 18.67
CA VAL A 83 5.47 -9.82 18.13
C VAL A 83 6.44 -8.74 17.69
N ASP A 84 7.41 -8.37 18.53
CA ASP A 84 8.44 -7.37 18.21
C ASP A 84 9.31 -7.86 17.03
N ARG A 85 9.70 -9.13 17.00
CA ARG A 85 10.48 -9.75 15.92
C ARG A 85 9.70 -9.77 14.60
N CYS A 86 8.44 -10.16 14.64
CA CYS A 86 7.56 -10.19 13.48
C CYS A 86 7.40 -8.79 12.86
N SER A 87 7.17 -7.78 13.70
CA SER A 87 7.06 -6.39 13.28
C SER A 87 8.34 -5.89 12.62
N GLY A 88 9.50 -6.11 13.24
CA GLY A 88 10.79 -5.68 12.69
C GLY A 88 11.16 -6.42 11.40
N ASN A 89 10.98 -7.75 11.34
CA ASN A 89 11.22 -8.53 10.13
C ASN A 89 10.26 -8.12 8.99
N GLY A 90 9.00 -7.79 9.31
CA GLY A 90 8.03 -7.27 8.36
C GLY A 90 8.50 -5.95 7.73
N ILE A 91 8.99 -5.00 8.55
CA ILE A 91 9.55 -3.73 8.08
C ILE A 91 10.73 -3.97 7.14
N THR A 92 11.66 -4.86 7.51
CA THR A 92 12.82 -5.17 6.67
C THR A 92 12.42 -5.85 5.36
N LEU A 93 11.46 -6.78 5.38
CA LEU A 93 10.94 -7.44 4.17
C LEU A 93 10.22 -6.45 3.26
N ALA A 94 9.40 -5.56 3.82
CA ALA A 94 8.72 -4.52 3.05
C ALA A 94 9.72 -3.57 2.38
N PHE A 95 10.78 -3.18 3.10
CA PHE A 95 11.87 -2.36 2.56
C PHE A 95 12.59 -3.07 1.41
N LEU A 96 12.99 -4.33 1.60
CA LEU A 96 13.70 -5.10 0.56
C LEU A 96 12.82 -5.34 -0.66
N ALA A 97 11.54 -5.64 -0.46
CA ALA A 97 10.60 -5.82 -1.57
C ALA A 97 10.37 -4.51 -2.32
N SER A 98 10.20 -3.38 -1.62
CA SER A 98 10.06 -2.08 -2.29
C SER A 98 11.29 -1.72 -3.12
N LEU A 99 12.50 -2.10 -2.69
CA LEU A 99 13.73 -1.86 -3.44
C LEU A 99 13.74 -2.58 -4.80
N LEU A 100 13.14 -3.79 -4.89
CA LEU A 100 12.98 -4.48 -6.17
C LEU A 100 12.09 -3.69 -7.13
N PHE A 101 11.01 -3.09 -6.63
CA PHE A 101 10.14 -2.25 -7.44
C PHE A 101 10.81 -0.91 -7.81
N VAL A 102 11.62 -0.34 -6.93
CA VAL A 102 12.45 0.83 -7.28
C VAL A 102 13.37 0.52 -8.47
N LEU A 103 14.05 -0.61 -8.44
CA LEU A 103 14.90 -1.03 -9.56
C LEU A 103 14.08 -1.24 -10.85
N PHE A 104 12.91 -1.86 -10.74
CA PHE A 104 12.01 -2.01 -11.89
C PHE A 104 11.52 -0.64 -12.41
N GLY A 105 11.14 0.28 -11.55
CA GLY A 105 10.71 1.63 -11.94
C GLY A 105 11.79 2.42 -12.68
N LEU A 106 13.07 2.25 -12.28
CA LEU A 106 14.19 2.94 -12.89
C LEU A 106 14.62 2.33 -14.24
N PHE A 107 14.60 1.01 -14.37
CA PHE A 107 15.18 0.31 -15.52
C PHE A 107 14.17 -0.51 -16.34
N GLY A 108 13.08 -0.96 -15.74
CA GLY A 108 12.11 -1.85 -16.34
C GLY A 108 10.86 -1.17 -16.91
N ALA A 109 10.49 0.01 -16.40
CA ALA A 109 9.25 0.66 -16.80
C ALA A 109 9.22 1.01 -18.29
N HIS A 110 10.27 1.65 -18.82
CA HIS A 110 10.32 2.02 -20.23
C HIS A 110 10.29 0.80 -21.17
N PRO A 111 11.14 -0.23 -21.03
CA PRO A 111 11.06 -1.41 -21.89
C PRO A 111 9.74 -2.14 -21.78
N PHE A 112 9.09 -2.15 -20.61
CA PHE A 112 7.78 -2.74 -20.41
C PHE A 112 6.71 -2.10 -21.30
N PHE A 113 6.67 -0.76 -21.40
CA PHE A 113 5.71 -0.05 -22.24
C PHE A 113 6.10 -0.08 -23.72
N ALA A 114 7.40 0.00 -24.05
CA ALA A 114 7.90 -0.04 -25.42
C ALA A 114 7.57 -1.36 -26.16
N VAL A 115 7.39 -2.47 -25.43
CA VAL A 115 6.95 -3.75 -26.01
C VAL A 115 5.42 -3.79 -26.23
N GLN A 116 4.65 -2.97 -25.49
CA GLN A 116 3.19 -3.03 -25.51
C GLN A 116 2.54 -2.02 -26.49
N SER A 117 3.24 -0.95 -26.84
CA SER A 117 2.69 0.10 -27.71
C SER A 117 3.78 0.80 -28.51
N ASP A 118 3.47 1.13 -29.77
CA ASP A 118 4.28 1.96 -30.65
C ASP A 118 3.93 3.45 -30.54
N ILE A 119 2.87 3.80 -29.80
CA ILE A 119 2.39 5.17 -29.64
C ILE A 119 3.22 5.87 -28.56
N ALA A 120 4.02 6.87 -28.95
CA ALA A 120 4.94 7.56 -28.06
C ALA A 120 4.27 8.16 -26.81
N ASP A 121 3.05 8.71 -26.94
CA ASP A 121 2.32 9.28 -25.79
C ASP A 121 1.94 8.21 -24.75
N ILE A 122 1.55 7.01 -25.21
CA ILE A 122 1.21 5.89 -24.30
C ILE A 122 2.48 5.40 -23.61
N VAL A 123 3.57 5.20 -24.37
CA VAL A 123 4.85 4.73 -23.82
C VAL A 123 5.40 5.72 -22.80
N ASN A 124 5.45 7.01 -23.14
CA ASN A 124 6.01 8.04 -22.25
C ASN A 124 5.12 8.26 -21.01
N GLY A 125 3.80 8.36 -21.20
CA GLY A 125 2.85 8.56 -20.12
C GLY A 125 2.84 7.38 -19.15
N GLY A 126 2.74 6.15 -19.69
CA GLY A 126 2.75 4.94 -18.89
C GLY A 126 4.09 4.71 -18.16
N THR A 127 5.22 4.96 -18.85
CA THR A 127 6.55 4.89 -18.24
C THR A 127 6.67 5.87 -17.07
N SER A 128 6.28 7.13 -17.27
CA SER A 128 6.33 8.16 -16.22
C SER A 128 5.48 7.75 -15.01
N TYR A 129 4.26 7.31 -15.26
CA TYR A 129 3.33 6.86 -14.21
C TYR A 129 3.91 5.70 -13.39
N VAL A 130 4.29 4.60 -14.07
CA VAL A 130 4.81 3.39 -13.40
C VAL A 130 6.15 3.67 -12.72
N SER A 131 7.04 4.46 -13.35
CA SER A 131 8.32 4.83 -12.73
C SER A 131 8.10 5.59 -11.42
N ILE A 132 7.20 6.58 -11.37
CA ILE A 132 6.91 7.32 -10.14
C ILE A 132 6.34 6.39 -9.07
N CYS A 133 5.32 5.60 -9.40
CA CYS A 133 4.71 4.66 -8.45
C CYS A 133 5.73 3.64 -7.92
N CYS A 134 6.60 3.09 -8.76
CA CYS A 134 7.58 2.08 -8.37
C CYS A 134 8.77 2.69 -7.59
N VAL A 135 9.30 3.84 -8.01
CA VAL A 135 10.42 4.51 -7.30
C VAL A 135 10.02 4.91 -5.89
N PHE A 136 8.79 5.36 -5.71
CA PHE A 136 8.26 5.73 -4.40
C PHE A 136 7.42 4.64 -3.74
N SER A 137 7.49 3.40 -4.22
CA SER A 137 6.71 2.25 -3.74
C SER A 137 6.87 1.97 -2.24
N MET A 138 7.95 2.41 -1.62
CA MET A 138 8.15 2.28 -0.17
C MET A 138 6.95 2.83 0.62
N GLY A 139 6.27 3.88 0.11
CA GLY A 139 5.08 4.46 0.72
C GLY A 139 3.97 3.41 0.91
N ILE A 140 3.57 2.75 -0.18
CA ILE A 140 2.50 1.74 -0.12
C ILE A 140 2.90 0.49 0.67
N PHE A 141 4.16 0.04 0.59
CA PHE A 141 4.63 -1.10 1.37
C PHE A 141 4.54 -0.84 2.88
N PHE A 142 4.93 0.35 3.32
CA PHE A 142 4.84 0.73 4.74
C PHE A 142 3.41 1.07 5.16
N GLU A 143 2.64 1.73 4.33
CA GLU A 143 1.21 1.99 4.57
C GLU A 143 0.49 0.68 4.91
N VAL A 144 0.50 -0.28 3.96
CA VAL A 144 -0.21 -1.55 4.11
C VAL A 144 0.33 -2.34 5.31
N LEU A 145 1.64 -2.37 5.52
CA LEU A 145 2.25 -3.07 6.64
C LEU A 145 1.80 -2.50 7.99
N PHE A 146 1.92 -1.18 8.19
CA PHE A 146 1.55 -0.55 9.46
C PHE A 146 0.06 -0.63 9.74
N GLU A 147 -0.77 -0.55 8.70
CA GLU A 147 -2.21 -0.77 8.82
C GLU A 147 -2.54 -2.20 9.26
N ARG A 148 -1.88 -3.21 8.69
CA ARG A 148 -2.08 -4.61 9.11
C ARG A 148 -1.62 -4.85 10.54
N MET A 149 -0.58 -4.16 11.01
CA MET A 149 -0.18 -4.22 12.43
C MET A 149 -1.23 -3.60 13.37
N LEU A 150 -1.86 -2.48 12.98
CA LEU A 150 -3.00 -1.90 13.70
C LEU A 150 -4.21 -2.84 13.72
N GLN A 151 -4.53 -3.47 12.59
CA GLN A 151 -5.60 -4.45 12.47
C GLN A 151 -5.35 -5.69 13.34
N ALA A 152 -4.14 -6.24 13.34
CA ALA A 152 -3.73 -7.36 14.16
C ALA A 152 -3.88 -7.09 15.66
N SER A 153 -3.68 -5.83 16.07
CA SER A 153 -3.90 -5.36 17.44
C SER A 153 -5.38 -5.00 17.73
N GLY A 154 -6.29 -5.21 16.77
CA GLY A 154 -7.72 -4.91 16.90
C GLY A 154 -8.07 -3.42 16.83
N ARG A 155 -7.19 -2.61 16.27
CA ARG A 155 -7.33 -1.14 16.17
C ARG A 155 -7.75 -0.71 14.77
N THR A 156 -8.77 -1.34 14.23
CA THR A 156 -9.26 -1.16 12.85
C THR A 156 -9.77 0.26 12.56
N LEU A 157 -10.24 1.00 13.58
CA LEU A 157 -10.65 2.39 13.42
C LEU A 157 -9.49 3.29 12.95
N PHE A 158 -8.28 3.07 13.48
CA PHE A 158 -7.11 3.84 13.06
C PHE A 158 -6.73 3.53 11.60
N THR A 159 -6.89 2.30 11.15
CA THR A 159 -6.70 1.94 9.74
C THR A 159 -7.70 2.66 8.83
N MET A 160 -8.96 2.77 9.25
CA MET A 160 -9.96 3.54 8.49
C MET A 160 -9.56 5.01 8.36
N ILE A 161 -9.00 5.60 9.42
CA ILE A 161 -8.55 7.02 9.41
C ILE A 161 -7.35 7.20 8.48
N THR A 162 -6.36 6.28 8.49
CA THR A 162 -5.19 6.36 7.62
C THR A 162 -5.56 6.23 6.15
N GLN A 163 -6.37 5.24 5.80
CA GLN A 163 -6.88 5.04 4.44
C GLN A 163 -7.76 6.21 4.00
N GLY A 164 -8.62 6.71 4.89
CA GLY A 164 -9.45 7.90 4.63
C GLY A 164 -8.61 9.13 4.32
N LEU A 165 -7.53 9.37 5.08
CA LEU A 165 -6.60 10.47 4.82
C LEU A 165 -5.94 10.32 3.45
N GLY A 166 -5.40 9.13 3.14
CA GLY A 166 -4.76 8.84 1.85
C GLY A 166 -5.69 9.11 0.67
N ALA A 167 -6.94 8.61 0.77
CA ALA A 167 -7.95 8.79 -0.27
C ALA A 167 -8.37 10.26 -0.44
N VAL A 168 -8.59 10.99 0.65
CA VAL A 168 -8.94 12.43 0.59
C VAL A 168 -7.81 13.23 -0.03
N LEU A 169 -6.56 12.97 0.36
CA LEU A 169 -5.40 13.65 -0.22
C LEU A 169 -5.29 13.34 -1.72
N ASN A 170 -5.46 12.09 -2.13
CA ASN A 170 -5.44 11.71 -3.53
C ASN A 170 -6.52 12.47 -4.33
N ILE A 171 -7.79 12.41 -3.91
CA ILE A 171 -8.92 13.10 -4.57
C ILE A 171 -8.69 14.61 -4.72
N VAL A 172 -8.07 15.25 -3.72
CA VAL A 172 -7.79 16.69 -3.74
C VAL A 172 -6.58 17.00 -4.62
N LEU A 173 -5.53 16.19 -4.55
CA LEU A 173 -4.27 16.43 -5.24
C LEU A 173 -4.32 16.02 -6.71
N ASP A 174 -5.14 15.03 -7.09
CA ASP A 174 -5.29 14.60 -8.49
C ASP A 174 -5.57 15.77 -9.43
N PRO A 175 -6.65 16.55 -9.28
CA PRO A 175 -6.90 17.66 -10.19
C PRO A 175 -5.83 18.75 -10.13
N MET A 176 -5.16 18.91 -8.99
CA MET A 176 -4.09 19.91 -8.85
C MET A 176 -2.86 19.54 -9.66
N PHE A 177 -2.43 18.28 -9.64
CA PHE A 177 -1.25 17.82 -10.38
C PHE A 177 -1.56 17.39 -11.81
N ILE A 178 -2.77 16.87 -12.08
CA ILE A 178 -3.16 16.45 -13.43
C ILE A 178 -3.35 17.68 -14.34
N PHE A 179 -4.12 18.67 -13.89
CA PHE A 179 -4.52 19.83 -14.69
C PHE A 179 -3.75 21.12 -14.35
N GLY A 180 -2.83 21.09 -13.38
CA GLY A 180 -2.03 22.25 -13.03
C GLY A 180 -2.84 23.36 -12.33
N TYR A 181 -3.82 23.03 -11.47
CA TYR A 181 -4.59 24.06 -10.77
C TYR A 181 -3.74 24.76 -9.69
N GLY A 182 -3.84 26.08 -9.66
CA GLY A 182 -3.16 26.93 -8.68
C GLY A 182 -1.69 27.13 -9.01
N PHE A 183 -0.79 26.74 -8.12
CA PHE A 183 0.68 26.88 -8.28
C PHE A 183 1.36 25.61 -8.78
N PHE A 184 0.60 24.55 -9.06
CA PHE A 184 1.14 23.28 -9.46
C PHE A 184 1.33 23.18 -10.98
N PRO A 185 2.41 22.55 -11.46
CA PRO A 185 2.58 22.30 -12.89
C PRO A 185 1.56 21.26 -13.39
N GLU A 186 1.11 21.44 -14.62
CA GLU A 186 0.31 20.43 -15.32
C GLU A 186 1.21 19.23 -15.68
N LEU A 187 0.98 18.10 -15.01
CA LEU A 187 1.78 16.90 -15.18
C LEU A 187 1.02 15.76 -15.92
N GLY A 188 -0.26 15.96 -16.23
CA GLY A 188 -1.09 14.92 -16.86
C GLY A 188 -1.10 13.63 -16.05
N ILE A 189 -0.83 12.48 -16.72
CA ILE A 189 -0.83 11.15 -16.10
C ILE A 189 0.20 11.05 -14.96
N ALA A 190 1.37 11.67 -15.10
CA ALA A 190 2.39 11.69 -14.06
C ALA A 190 1.88 12.39 -12.78
N GLY A 191 0.96 13.36 -12.93
CA GLY A 191 0.30 14.05 -11.83
C GLY A 191 -0.54 13.11 -10.96
N ALA A 192 -1.29 12.19 -11.57
CA ALA A 192 -2.04 11.15 -10.86
C ALA A 192 -1.10 10.24 -10.04
N ALA A 193 0.04 9.82 -10.63
CA ALA A 193 1.04 9.04 -9.90
C ALA A 193 1.61 9.79 -8.68
N VAL A 194 1.93 11.09 -8.84
CA VAL A 194 2.45 11.93 -7.75
C VAL A 194 1.42 12.07 -6.63
N ALA A 195 0.15 12.35 -6.96
CA ALA A 195 -0.92 12.47 -5.98
C ALA A 195 -1.14 11.17 -5.19
N THR A 196 -1.15 10.04 -5.89
CA THR A 196 -1.24 8.70 -5.29
C THR A 196 -0.09 8.43 -4.33
N VAL A 197 1.14 8.69 -4.74
CA VAL A 197 2.34 8.52 -3.91
C VAL A 197 2.30 9.40 -2.66
N ILE A 198 1.90 10.66 -2.79
CA ILE A 198 1.78 11.57 -1.64
C ILE A 198 0.73 11.04 -0.66
N GLY A 199 -0.43 10.59 -1.16
CA GLY A 199 -1.48 9.99 -0.34
C GLY A 199 -0.97 8.76 0.43
N GLN A 200 -0.27 7.85 -0.23
CA GLN A 200 0.31 6.65 0.36
C GLN A 200 1.36 6.97 1.44
N TRP A 201 2.28 7.91 1.18
CA TRP A 201 3.26 8.32 2.17
C TRP A 201 2.62 9.01 3.38
N ALA A 202 1.63 9.87 3.18
CA ALA A 202 0.89 10.50 4.27
C ALA A 202 0.17 9.46 5.13
N ALA A 203 -0.50 8.49 4.50
CA ALA A 203 -1.15 7.38 5.20
C ALA A 203 -0.14 6.49 5.95
N ALA A 204 1.01 6.17 5.32
CA ALA A 204 2.08 5.39 5.94
C ALA A 204 2.65 6.07 7.20
N ILE A 205 2.93 7.37 7.10
CA ILE A 205 3.45 8.16 8.23
C ILE A 205 2.41 8.20 9.35
N LEU A 206 1.13 8.46 9.04
CA LEU A 206 0.08 8.48 10.04
C LEU A 206 -0.12 7.10 10.68
N ALA A 207 -0.09 6.02 9.89
CA ALA A 207 -0.18 4.65 10.40
C ALA A 207 1.00 4.30 11.30
N LEU A 208 2.21 4.75 10.97
CA LEU A 208 3.39 4.62 11.84
C LEU A 208 3.19 5.36 13.15
N ILE A 209 2.74 6.62 13.11
CA ILE A 209 2.46 7.43 14.31
C ILE A 209 1.43 6.72 15.20
N PHE A 210 0.35 6.20 14.61
CA PHE A 210 -0.66 5.45 15.37
C PHE A 210 -0.10 4.16 15.98
N ASN A 211 0.78 3.45 15.28
CA ASN A 211 1.46 2.28 15.85
C ASN A 211 2.38 2.67 17.01
N LEU A 212 3.11 3.79 16.93
CA LEU A 212 4.03 4.22 17.99
C LEU A 212 3.31 4.75 19.23
N ILE A 213 2.22 5.52 19.04
CA ILE A 213 1.53 6.19 20.16
C ILE A 213 0.46 5.29 20.77
N PHE A 214 -0.37 4.67 19.95
CA PHE A 214 -1.55 3.94 20.42
C PHE A 214 -1.37 2.44 20.49
N ASN A 215 -0.44 1.85 19.72
CA ASN A 215 -0.24 0.41 19.69
C ASN A 215 0.80 -0.03 20.74
N LYS A 216 0.34 -0.19 21.99
CA LYS A 216 1.19 -0.62 23.11
C LYS A 216 1.68 -2.08 22.99
N ASP A 217 1.15 -2.82 22.04
CA ASP A 217 1.48 -4.22 21.80
C ASP A 217 2.72 -4.37 20.91
N VAL A 218 3.12 -3.29 20.20
CA VAL A 218 4.27 -3.25 19.31
C VAL A 218 5.38 -2.37 19.90
N ARG A 219 6.59 -2.88 19.90
CA ARG A 219 7.80 -2.08 20.17
C ARG A 219 8.73 -2.22 18.97
N ILE A 220 8.78 -1.18 18.13
CA ILE A 220 9.72 -1.13 17.01
C ILE A 220 11.12 -0.91 17.56
N ARG A 221 11.90 -1.99 17.68
CA ARG A 221 13.30 -1.94 18.14
C ARG A 221 14.23 -2.16 16.95
N LEU A 222 15.31 -1.40 16.87
CA LEU A 222 16.34 -1.58 15.84
C LEU A 222 16.91 -3.01 15.80
N THR A 223 17.00 -3.67 16.96
CA THR A 223 17.45 -5.07 17.05
C THR A 223 16.46 -6.06 16.42
N ALA A 224 15.19 -5.72 16.33
CA ALA A 224 14.15 -6.54 15.71
C ALA A 224 14.17 -6.48 14.17
N LEU A 225 14.82 -5.47 13.58
CA LEU A 225 15.01 -5.35 12.13
C LEU A 225 15.91 -6.45 11.53
N ARG A 226 16.72 -7.11 12.38
CA ARG A 226 17.58 -8.19 11.92
C ARG A 226 16.75 -9.40 11.50
N LEU A 227 16.85 -9.78 10.22
CA LEU A 227 16.12 -10.90 9.65
C LEU A 227 16.41 -12.20 10.40
N ARG A 228 15.36 -12.84 10.90
CA ARG A 228 15.44 -14.17 11.51
C ARG A 228 14.77 -15.18 10.57
N ARG A 229 15.54 -16.16 10.12
CA ARG A 229 15.09 -17.17 9.14
C ARG A 229 13.75 -17.83 9.50
N ASN A 230 13.53 -18.09 10.78
CA ASN A 230 12.29 -18.76 11.23
C ASN A 230 11.07 -17.83 11.12
N THR A 231 11.19 -16.58 11.60
CA THR A 231 10.14 -15.55 11.52
C THR A 231 9.84 -15.20 10.05
N VAL A 232 10.88 -14.99 9.23
CA VAL A 232 10.74 -14.75 7.78
C VAL A 232 10.02 -15.90 7.08
N LYS A 233 10.41 -17.16 7.38
CA LYS A 233 9.74 -18.33 6.80
C LYS A 233 8.25 -18.36 7.14
N GLN A 234 7.88 -18.08 8.39
CA GLN A 234 6.47 -18.05 8.82
C GLN A 234 5.67 -16.94 8.13
N ILE A 235 6.26 -15.75 7.96
CA ILE A 235 5.64 -14.64 7.22
C ILE A 235 5.44 -15.04 5.75
N LEU A 236 6.45 -15.62 5.10
CA LEU A 236 6.37 -15.98 3.69
C LEU A 236 5.44 -17.17 3.40
N VAL A 237 5.30 -18.13 4.32
CA VAL A 237 4.37 -19.27 4.16
C VAL A 237 2.92 -18.79 3.98
N VAL A 238 2.53 -17.70 4.63
CA VAL A 238 1.20 -17.10 4.47
C VAL A 238 1.22 -16.01 3.41
N GLY A 239 2.28 -15.22 3.35
CA GLY A 239 2.41 -14.07 2.46
C GLY A 239 2.46 -14.45 0.98
N VAL A 240 3.25 -15.46 0.60
CA VAL A 240 3.41 -15.87 -0.81
C VAL A 240 2.09 -16.34 -1.44
N PRO A 241 1.31 -17.25 -0.82
CA PRO A 241 -0.01 -17.60 -1.34
C PRO A 241 -0.95 -16.39 -1.49
N SER A 242 -0.90 -15.45 -0.53
CA SER A 242 -1.71 -14.23 -0.58
C SER A 242 -1.28 -13.32 -1.74
N THR A 243 0.01 -13.17 -1.99
CA THR A 243 0.55 -12.43 -3.15
C THR A 243 0.07 -13.04 -4.46
N ILE A 244 0.18 -14.37 -4.61
CA ILE A 244 -0.25 -15.07 -5.83
C ILE A 244 -1.75 -14.88 -6.06
N MET A 245 -2.55 -14.98 -5.01
CA MET A 245 -4.00 -14.82 -5.10
C MET A 245 -4.38 -13.41 -5.57
N MET A 246 -3.70 -12.37 -5.06
CA MET A 246 -3.89 -10.98 -5.51
C MET A 246 -3.39 -10.72 -6.93
N ALA A 247 -2.31 -11.39 -7.36
CA ALA A 247 -1.76 -11.20 -8.70
C ALA A 247 -2.61 -11.86 -9.80
N ILE A 248 -3.50 -12.80 -9.45
CA ILE A 248 -4.38 -13.52 -10.39
C ILE A 248 -5.79 -12.87 -10.45
N SER A 249 -6.15 -12.05 -9.46
CA SER A 249 -7.43 -11.33 -9.40
C SER A 249 -7.43 -10.09 -10.28
#